data_7ca90fdcc4dc9dc919cd0b6756688e03
#
_entry.id   7ca90fdcc4dc9dc919cd0b6756688e03
#
_cell.length_a   1.000
_cell.length_b   1.000
_cell.length_c   1.000
_cell.angle_alpha   90.00
_cell.angle_beta   90.00
_cell.angle_gamma   90.00
#
_symmetry.space_group_name_H-M   'P 1'
#
loop_
_entity.id
_entity.type
_entity.pdbx_description
1 polymer ?
#
loop_
_entity_poly.entity_id
_entity_poly.type
_entity_poly.pdbx_seq_one_letter_code
_entity_poly.pdbx_strand_id
1 'polypeptide(L)'
;MNAVRVPWSSASFLAYLGGLTILFAVFVLLDVQSHDHGAGGFVFWALLVLAVLAALAFLAKQNERLVTAGLLALSTVGAFVVFLGALLDWFGWLAELDNPGFKGFHVSLLLLELATVIAAGAAWRSFRFPLLVFVVAAASWYFTTDLISNGGNWSAIVTIAVGLVLLVAGVAAEPVPAFWLHVSAGLAIGGGLLWFFHDSTFDWIVIAIVGLAYVALGDRLLRSSWVVLGAWGMLQTATYFADKWSDVVTGFFPFFYFFPFVFSFDDDYGERHAHRWAGPLVFAVTGLVFIAIALYIARRRPDVIPAAELI
;
A
#
# COMPACT_ATOMS: atom_id res chain seq x y z
N MET A 1 -15.95 11.44 -20.96
CA MET A 1 -14.59 10.88 -21.20
C MET A 1 -14.68 9.38 -21.00
N ASN A 2 -14.43 8.58 -22.04
CA ASN A 2 -14.50 7.13 -21.95
C ASN A 2 -13.36 6.64 -21.05
N ALA A 3 -13.71 5.97 -19.92
CA ALA A 3 -12.74 5.27 -19.11
C ALA A 3 -12.03 4.23 -19.98
N VAL A 4 -10.71 4.35 -20.10
CA VAL A 4 -9.89 3.38 -20.83
C VAL A 4 -10.01 2.05 -20.09
N ARG A 5 -10.88 1.16 -20.57
CA ARG A 5 -10.87 -0.25 -20.15
C ARG A 5 -9.57 -0.84 -20.67
N VAL A 6 -8.63 -1.07 -19.77
CA VAL A 6 -7.39 -1.79 -20.12
C VAL A 6 -7.79 -3.21 -20.49
N PRO A 7 -7.63 -3.63 -21.75
CA PRO A 7 -7.91 -5.02 -22.10
C PRO A 7 -6.82 -5.88 -21.46
N TRP A 8 -7.18 -6.61 -20.41
CA TRP A 8 -6.32 -7.60 -19.79
C TRP A 8 -6.15 -8.76 -20.76
N SER A 9 -5.02 -8.79 -21.47
CA SER A 9 -4.59 -9.94 -22.25
C SER A 9 -3.34 -10.55 -21.59
N SER A 10 -3.11 -11.85 -21.83
CA SER A 10 -1.91 -12.53 -21.34
C SER A 10 -0.63 -11.82 -21.81
N ALA A 11 -0.64 -11.28 -23.04
CA ALA A 11 0.48 -10.50 -23.57
C ALA A 11 0.70 -9.19 -22.81
N SER A 12 -0.36 -8.46 -22.47
CA SER A 12 -0.28 -7.24 -21.66
C SER A 12 0.23 -7.54 -20.25
N PHE A 13 -0.27 -8.62 -19.63
CA PHE A 13 0.19 -9.04 -18.31
C PHE A 13 1.69 -9.36 -18.32
N LEU A 14 2.16 -10.15 -19.28
CA LEU A 14 3.58 -10.48 -19.40
C LEU A 14 4.45 -9.25 -19.70
N ALA A 15 3.96 -8.31 -20.52
CA ALA A 15 4.68 -7.07 -20.78
C ALA A 15 4.82 -6.21 -19.51
N TYR A 16 3.77 -6.10 -18.70
CA TYR A 16 3.82 -5.37 -17.43
C TYR A 16 4.70 -6.08 -16.40
N LEU A 17 4.59 -7.42 -16.28
CA LEU A 17 5.44 -8.20 -15.41
C LEU A 17 6.91 -8.07 -15.80
N GLY A 18 7.23 -8.17 -17.11
CA GLY A 18 8.57 -7.95 -17.63
C GLY A 18 9.09 -6.55 -17.35
N GLY A 19 8.25 -5.52 -17.55
CA GLY A 19 8.59 -4.14 -17.20
C GLY A 19 8.90 -3.94 -15.72
N LEU A 20 8.08 -4.48 -14.83
CA LEU A 20 8.32 -4.45 -13.39
C LEU A 20 9.59 -5.20 -12.98
N THR A 21 9.88 -6.34 -13.62
CA THR A 21 11.11 -7.11 -13.39
C THR A 21 12.35 -6.30 -13.80
N ILE A 22 12.30 -5.62 -14.95
CA ILE A 22 13.40 -4.75 -15.40
C ILE A 22 13.59 -3.59 -14.43
N LEU A 23 12.49 -2.98 -13.96
CA LEU A 23 12.55 -1.92 -12.95
C LEU A 23 13.19 -2.38 -11.65
N PHE A 24 12.81 -3.56 -11.17
CA PHE A 24 13.43 -4.15 -9.99
C PHE A 24 14.94 -4.39 -10.21
N ALA A 25 15.31 -4.92 -11.38
CA ALA A 25 16.73 -5.09 -11.73
C ALA A 25 17.50 -3.75 -11.76
N VAL A 26 16.88 -2.67 -12.22
CA VAL A 26 17.49 -1.33 -12.19
C VAL A 26 17.73 -0.86 -10.75
N PHE A 27 16.79 -1.05 -9.83
CA PHE A 27 16.97 -0.69 -8.43
C PHE A 27 18.07 -1.55 -7.75
N VAL A 28 18.10 -2.85 -8.03
CA VAL A 28 19.18 -3.72 -7.55
C VAL A 28 20.56 -3.26 -8.10
N LEU A 29 20.61 -2.86 -9.37
CA LEU A 29 21.84 -2.33 -9.98
C LEU A 29 22.28 -1.03 -9.30
N LEU A 30 21.34 -0.12 -8.96
CA LEU A 30 21.64 1.09 -8.22
C LEU A 30 22.21 0.78 -6.84
N ASP A 31 21.67 -0.22 -6.15
CA ASP A 31 22.16 -0.65 -4.85
C ASP A 31 23.61 -1.18 -4.95
N VAL A 32 23.90 -2.05 -5.92
CA VAL A 32 25.25 -2.52 -6.20
C VAL A 32 26.22 -1.35 -6.51
N GLN A 33 25.78 -0.39 -7.32
CA GLN A 33 26.61 0.77 -7.67
C GLN A 33 26.88 1.70 -6.48
N SER A 34 25.98 1.76 -5.50
CA SER A 34 26.19 2.55 -4.29
C SER A 34 27.42 2.06 -3.49
N HIS A 35 27.65 0.76 -3.48
CA HIS A 35 28.77 0.15 -2.77
C HIS A 35 30.12 0.34 -3.50
N ASP A 36 30.12 0.37 -4.83
CA ASP A 36 31.35 0.34 -5.63
C ASP A 36 31.92 1.75 -5.94
N HIS A 37 31.11 2.79 -6.02
CA HIS A 37 31.50 4.09 -6.59
C HIS A 37 31.45 5.28 -5.61
N GLY A 38 31.12 5.03 -4.35
CA GLY A 38 30.94 6.10 -3.36
C GLY A 38 29.71 6.98 -3.63
N ALA A 39 29.43 7.92 -2.72
CA ALA A 39 28.19 8.71 -2.73
C ALA A 39 28.00 9.54 -4.03
N GLY A 40 29.05 10.16 -4.55
CA GLY A 40 28.95 10.96 -5.79
C GLY A 40 28.67 10.11 -7.04
N GLY A 41 29.25 8.91 -7.12
CA GLY A 41 28.96 7.95 -8.20
C GLY A 41 27.49 7.49 -8.15
N PHE A 42 26.98 7.23 -6.96
CA PHE A 42 25.58 6.82 -6.79
C PHE A 42 24.60 7.93 -7.21
N VAL A 43 24.84 9.20 -6.85
CA VAL A 43 24.03 10.34 -7.31
C VAL A 43 24.00 10.44 -8.83
N PHE A 44 25.17 10.27 -9.50
CA PHE A 44 25.23 10.29 -10.96
C PHE A 44 24.39 9.19 -11.60
N TRP A 45 24.50 7.95 -11.12
CA TRP A 45 23.72 6.83 -11.63
C TRP A 45 22.23 6.98 -11.36
N ALA A 46 21.84 7.44 -10.17
CA ALA A 46 20.45 7.70 -9.83
C ALA A 46 19.84 8.80 -10.73
N LEU A 47 20.60 9.86 -11.04
CA LEU A 47 20.18 10.91 -11.98
C LEU A 47 20.01 10.35 -13.41
N LEU A 48 20.94 9.51 -13.86
CA LEU A 48 20.86 8.88 -15.18
C LEU A 48 19.60 8.01 -15.31
N VAL A 49 19.33 7.16 -14.31
CA VAL A 49 18.12 6.32 -14.28
C VAL A 49 16.87 7.18 -14.27
N LEU A 50 16.82 8.22 -13.45
CA LEU A 50 15.70 9.17 -13.41
C LEU A 50 15.46 9.80 -14.80
N ALA A 51 16.52 10.29 -15.45
CA ALA A 51 16.43 10.94 -16.76
C ALA A 51 15.94 9.97 -17.84
N VAL A 52 16.46 8.74 -17.85
CA VAL A 52 16.05 7.70 -18.81
C VAL A 52 14.58 7.31 -18.60
N LEU A 53 14.15 7.05 -17.36
CA LEU A 53 12.76 6.68 -17.06
C LEU A 53 11.80 7.83 -17.42
N ALA A 54 12.16 9.08 -17.11
CA ALA A 54 11.37 10.25 -17.49
C ALA A 54 11.24 10.38 -19.01
N ALA A 55 12.35 10.26 -19.74
CA ALA A 55 12.35 10.31 -21.20
C ALA A 55 11.46 9.21 -21.81
N LEU A 56 11.59 7.97 -21.33
CA LEU A 56 10.78 6.83 -21.77
C LEU A 56 9.29 7.03 -21.45
N ALA A 57 8.96 7.61 -20.27
CA ALA A 57 7.58 7.92 -19.90
C ALA A 57 6.96 8.93 -20.87
N PHE A 58 7.68 10.01 -21.22
CA PHE A 58 7.21 11.00 -22.18
C PHE A 58 7.10 10.44 -23.61
N LEU A 59 8.06 9.64 -24.06
CA LEU A 59 8.00 8.96 -25.35
C LEU A 59 6.81 7.99 -25.43
N ALA A 60 6.57 7.20 -24.38
CA ALA A 60 5.41 6.33 -24.33
C ALA A 60 4.09 7.12 -24.38
N LYS A 61 4.02 8.27 -23.71
CA LYS A 61 2.87 9.17 -23.75
C LYS A 61 2.65 9.75 -25.15
N GLN A 62 3.70 10.20 -25.83
CA GLN A 62 3.62 10.72 -27.19
C GLN A 62 3.13 9.65 -28.19
N ASN A 63 3.47 8.39 -27.94
CA ASN A 63 3.01 7.26 -28.73
C ASN A 63 1.65 6.69 -28.26
N GLU A 64 0.88 7.44 -27.49
CA GLU A 64 -0.46 7.10 -26.97
C GLU A 64 -0.53 5.81 -26.11
N ARG A 65 0.62 5.32 -25.65
CA ARG A 65 0.70 4.15 -24.75
C ARG A 65 0.49 4.55 -23.29
N LEU A 66 -0.73 4.99 -22.97
CA LEU A 66 -1.05 5.64 -21.69
C LEU A 66 -0.73 4.79 -20.45
N VAL A 67 -0.95 3.49 -20.51
CA VAL A 67 -0.66 2.59 -19.37
C VAL A 67 0.85 2.44 -19.16
N THR A 68 1.60 2.20 -20.22
CA THR A 68 3.07 2.12 -20.17
C THR A 68 3.66 3.45 -19.70
N ALA A 69 3.16 4.57 -20.23
CA ALA A 69 3.57 5.90 -19.80
C ALA A 69 3.30 6.15 -18.31
N GLY A 70 2.14 5.70 -17.81
CA GLY A 70 1.77 5.81 -16.41
C GLY A 70 2.65 4.97 -15.47
N LEU A 71 2.98 3.74 -15.86
CA LEU A 71 3.88 2.86 -15.10
C LEU A 71 5.32 3.42 -15.09
N LEU A 72 5.80 3.91 -16.23
CA LEU A 72 7.11 4.57 -16.30
C LEU A 72 7.14 5.86 -15.49
N ALA A 73 6.05 6.64 -15.48
CA ALA A 73 5.93 7.83 -14.64
C ALA A 73 5.96 7.49 -13.14
N LEU A 74 5.28 6.40 -12.74
CA LEU A 74 5.35 5.88 -11.37
C LEU A 74 6.79 5.54 -10.99
N SER A 75 7.50 4.84 -11.87
CA SER A 75 8.90 4.47 -11.67
C SER A 75 9.83 5.68 -11.66
N THR A 76 9.51 6.71 -12.46
CA THR A 76 10.22 7.98 -12.46
C THR A 76 10.09 8.68 -11.11
N VAL A 77 8.92 8.66 -10.48
CA VAL A 77 8.74 9.21 -9.11
C VAL A 77 9.59 8.42 -8.10
N GLY A 78 9.62 7.09 -8.18
CA GLY A 78 10.51 6.28 -7.33
C GLY A 78 11.99 6.60 -7.54
N ALA A 79 12.44 6.69 -8.79
CA ALA A 79 13.82 7.08 -9.12
C ALA A 79 14.14 8.50 -8.65
N PHE A 80 13.18 9.42 -8.68
CA PHE A 80 13.35 10.78 -8.14
C PHE A 80 13.59 10.76 -6.62
N VAL A 81 12.86 9.94 -5.87
CA VAL A 81 13.06 9.78 -4.42
C VAL A 81 14.46 9.25 -4.12
N VAL A 82 14.89 8.21 -4.86
CA VAL A 82 16.24 7.65 -4.72
C VAL A 82 17.31 8.69 -5.06
N PHE A 83 17.16 9.41 -6.16
CA PHE A 83 18.09 10.45 -6.57
C PHE A 83 18.18 11.58 -5.52
N LEU A 84 17.04 12.08 -5.05
CA LEU A 84 17.02 13.16 -4.07
C LEU A 84 17.59 12.70 -2.72
N GLY A 85 17.24 11.48 -2.28
CA GLY A 85 17.82 10.86 -1.08
C GLY A 85 19.34 10.75 -1.19
N ALA A 86 19.86 10.21 -2.31
CA ALA A 86 21.30 10.11 -2.56
C ALA A 86 21.98 11.50 -2.57
N LEU A 87 21.33 12.50 -3.12
CA LEU A 87 21.85 13.86 -3.17
C LEU A 87 21.94 14.49 -1.77
N LEU A 88 20.90 14.31 -0.94
CA LEU A 88 20.88 14.80 0.44
C LEU A 88 21.93 14.07 1.29
N ASP A 89 22.10 12.76 1.08
CA ASP A 89 23.13 11.97 1.74
C ASP A 89 24.54 12.41 1.33
N TRP A 90 24.77 12.65 0.04
CA TRP A 90 26.06 13.16 -0.46
C TRP A 90 26.44 14.50 0.17
N PHE A 91 25.46 15.36 0.47
CA PHE A 91 25.69 16.60 1.22
C PHE A 91 25.81 16.39 2.74
N GLY A 92 25.69 15.16 3.22
CA GLY A 92 25.72 14.82 4.65
C GLY A 92 24.48 15.22 5.43
N TRP A 93 23.40 15.60 4.74
CA TRP A 93 22.16 16.05 5.40
C TRP A 93 21.32 14.90 5.96
N LEU A 94 21.61 13.67 5.59
CA LEU A 94 20.96 12.46 6.12
C LEU A 94 21.81 11.74 7.16
N ALA A 95 23.05 12.19 7.43
CA ALA A 95 23.96 11.53 8.37
C ALA A 95 23.42 11.44 9.81
N GLU A 96 22.48 12.30 10.20
CA GLU A 96 21.80 12.23 11.50
C GLU A 96 20.80 11.06 11.60
N LEU A 97 20.36 10.48 10.48
CA LEU A 97 19.42 9.35 10.44
C LEU A 97 20.03 8.03 10.90
N ASP A 98 21.36 7.92 10.84
CA ASP A 98 22.10 6.72 11.28
C ASP A 98 22.18 6.60 12.81
N ASN A 99 21.62 7.55 13.55
CA ASN A 99 21.64 7.54 15.00
C ASN A 99 20.51 6.64 15.55
N PRO A 100 20.80 5.56 16.29
CA PRO A 100 19.77 4.64 16.80
C PRO A 100 18.81 5.25 17.85
N GLY A 101 19.01 6.53 18.19
CA GLY A 101 18.14 7.34 19.04
C GLY A 101 17.21 8.29 18.28
N PHE A 102 16.92 8.01 17.00
CA PHE A 102 16.09 8.83 16.12
C PHE A 102 14.74 9.20 16.75
N LYS A 103 14.70 10.34 17.38
CA LYS A 103 13.50 11.00 17.89
C LYS A 103 13.65 12.48 17.63
N GLY A 104 13.16 12.97 16.49
CA GLY A 104 13.27 14.39 16.22
C GLY A 104 12.73 14.79 14.85
N PHE A 105 12.52 16.07 14.72
CA PHE A 105 12.12 16.74 13.50
C PHE A 105 13.34 16.89 12.58
N HIS A 106 13.34 16.19 11.44
CA HIS A 106 14.43 16.23 10.46
C HIS A 106 14.01 17.00 9.21
N VAL A 107 14.54 18.22 9.08
CA VAL A 107 14.22 19.10 7.94
C VAL A 107 14.58 18.46 6.60
N SER A 108 15.68 17.72 6.52
CA SER A 108 16.11 17.01 5.30
C SER A 108 15.10 15.94 4.86
N LEU A 109 14.55 15.17 5.82
CA LEU A 109 13.53 14.17 5.54
C LEU A 109 12.23 14.83 5.07
N LEU A 110 11.78 15.87 5.75
CA LEU A 110 10.59 16.62 5.34
C LEU A 110 10.75 17.27 3.96
N LEU A 111 11.94 17.73 3.61
CA LEU A 111 12.22 18.24 2.26
C LEU A 111 12.10 17.13 1.21
N LEU A 112 12.64 15.93 1.50
CA LEU A 112 12.51 14.77 0.62
C LEU A 112 11.05 14.38 0.41
N GLU A 113 10.28 14.35 1.48
CA GLU A 113 8.85 13.98 1.46
C GLU A 113 8.01 15.01 0.71
N LEU A 114 8.20 16.30 1.01
CA LEU A 114 7.51 17.39 0.32
C LEU A 114 7.84 17.38 -1.18
N ALA A 115 9.12 17.20 -1.53
CA ALA A 115 9.53 17.08 -2.93
C ALA A 115 8.90 15.87 -3.60
N THR A 116 8.74 14.74 -2.88
CA THR A 116 8.05 13.54 -3.36
C THR A 116 6.58 13.81 -3.62
N VAL A 117 5.88 14.51 -2.71
CA VAL A 117 4.47 14.92 -2.93
C VAL A 117 4.33 15.77 -4.20
N ILE A 118 5.23 16.74 -4.36
CA ILE A 118 5.23 17.64 -5.54
C ILE A 118 5.50 16.85 -6.82
N ALA A 119 6.52 15.98 -6.82
CA ALA A 119 6.87 15.16 -7.97
C ALA A 119 5.74 14.20 -8.36
N ALA A 120 5.15 13.50 -7.38
CA ALA A 120 4.02 12.60 -7.59
C ALA A 120 2.78 13.36 -8.10
N GLY A 121 2.50 14.54 -7.54
CA GLY A 121 1.41 15.41 -8.00
C GLY A 121 1.61 15.92 -9.42
N ALA A 122 2.83 16.33 -9.79
CA ALA A 122 3.19 16.73 -11.13
C ALA A 122 3.09 15.57 -12.14
N ALA A 123 3.54 14.38 -11.73
CA ALA A 123 3.41 13.16 -12.54
C ALA A 123 1.92 12.81 -12.74
N TRP A 124 1.10 12.82 -11.68
CA TRP A 124 -0.33 12.58 -11.80
C TRP A 124 -1.01 13.59 -12.74
N ARG A 125 -0.73 14.88 -12.58
CA ARG A 125 -1.28 15.92 -13.46
C ARG A 125 -0.88 15.71 -14.93
N SER A 126 0.36 15.26 -15.17
CA SER A 126 0.93 15.09 -16.51
C SER A 126 0.43 13.83 -17.20
N PHE A 127 0.38 12.71 -16.50
CA PHE A 127 0.09 11.40 -17.07
C PHE A 127 -1.34 10.92 -16.81
N ARG A 128 -2.04 11.50 -15.84
CA ARG A 128 -3.39 11.12 -15.40
C ARG A 128 -3.56 9.62 -15.13
N PHE A 129 -2.48 8.98 -14.70
CA PHE A 129 -2.47 7.56 -14.37
C PHE A 129 -3.02 7.34 -12.97
N PRO A 130 -4.07 6.50 -12.81
CA PRO A 130 -4.82 6.39 -11.55
C PRO A 130 -3.97 6.01 -10.32
N LEU A 131 -3.00 5.11 -10.48
CA LEU A 131 -2.14 4.66 -9.39
C LEU A 131 -1.26 5.78 -8.81
N LEU A 132 -0.95 6.82 -9.60
CA LEU A 132 -0.21 7.99 -9.10
C LEU A 132 -0.99 8.75 -8.02
N VAL A 133 -2.33 8.67 -8.00
CA VAL A 133 -3.16 9.23 -6.92
C VAL A 133 -2.85 8.55 -5.59
N PHE A 134 -2.67 7.22 -5.62
CA PHE A 134 -2.25 6.48 -4.43
C PHE A 134 -0.88 6.93 -3.92
N VAL A 135 0.07 7.15 -4.84
CA VAL A 135 1.42 7.63 -4.47
C VAL A 135 1.36 9.04 -3.87
N VAL A 136 0.56 9.96 -4.46
CA VAL A 136 0.35 11.29 -3.88
C VAL A 136 -0.25 11.20 -2.49
N ALA A 137 -1.28 10.37 -2.30
CA ALA A 137 -1.92 10.18 -1.01
C ALA A 137 -0.96 9.57 0.03
N ALA A 138 -0.19 8.55 -0.35
CA ALA A 138 0.80 7.91 0.53
C ALA A 138 1.93 8.87 0.91
N ALA A 139 2.49 9.60 -0.05
CA ALA A 139 3.53 10.60 0.22
C ALA A 139 3.00 11.76 1.10
N SER A 140 1.77 12.21 0.84
CA SER A 140 1.13 13.25 1.66
C SER A 140 0.84 12.77 3.08
N TRP A 141 0.42 11.50 3.24
CA TRP A 141 0.24 10.88 4.56
C TRP A 141 1.56 10.84 5.32
N TYR A 142 2.64 10.37 4.68
CA TYR A 142 3.95 10.25 5.29
C TYR A 142 4.47 11.63 5.74
N PHE A 143 4.48 12.60 4.83
CA PHE A 143 4.84 13.98 5.10
C PHE A 143 4.04 14.60 6.26
N THR A 144 2.70 14.41 6.27
CA THR A 144 1.85 14.98 7.32
C THR A 144 2.13 14.33 8.68
N THR A 145 2.37 13.00 8.67
CA THR A 145 2.67 12.26 9.89
C THR A 145 3.98 12.71 10.49
N ASP A 146 5.03 12.85 9.69
CA ASP A 146 6.34 13.28 10.17
C ASP A 146 6.36 14.76 10.59
N LEU A 147 5.59 15.60 9.88
CA LEU A 147 5.48 17.02 10.23
C LEU A 147 4.79 17.26 11.59
N ILE A 148 3.77 16.46 11.92
CA ILE A 148 2.88 16.70 13.07
C ILE A 148 3.26 15.81 14.26
N SER A 149 3.88 14.65 14.02
CA SER A 149 4.09 13.63 15.04
C SER A 149 5.51 13.07 15.03
N ASN A 150 6.01 12.73 16.20
CA ASN A 150 7.33 12.12 16.40
C ASN A 150 7.23 10.60 16.69
N GLY A 151 6.27 9.91 16.07
CA GLY A 151 6.06 8.48 16.26
C GLY A 151 5.06 8.10 17.37
N GLY A 152 4.92 6.79 17.62
CA GLY A 152 4.06 6.24 18.67
C GLY A 152 2.56 6.49 18.46
N ASN A 153 1.81 6.54 19.56
CA ASN A 153 0.36 6.67 19.54
C ASN A 153 -0.12 7.95 18.83
N TRP A 154 0.66 9.02 18.90
CA TRP A 154 0.31 10.27 18.24
C TRP A 154 0.36 10.14 16.72
N SER A 155 1.36 9.43 16.18
CA SER A 155 1.43 9.11 14.74
C SER A 155 0.24 8.28 14.27
N ALA A 156 -0.22 7.33 15.08
CA ALA A 156 -1.39 6.54 14.75
C ALA A 156 -2.68 7.40 14.70
N ILE A 157 -2.84 8.34 15.64
CA ILE A 157 -3.97 9.29 15.63
C ILE A 157 -3.92 10.17 14.38
N VAL A 158 -2.76 10.74 14.05
CA VAL A 158 -2.57 11.55 12.84
C VAL A 158 -2.85 10.73 11.59
N THR A 159 -2.40 9.48 11.53
CA THR A 159 -2.67 8.55 10.43
C THR A 159 -4.17 8.32 10.23
N ILE A 160 -4.93 8.10 11.32
CA ILE A 160 -6.40 7.97 11.24
C ILE A 160 -7.02 9.28 10.73
N ALA A 161 -6.59 10.43 11.24
CA ALA A 161 -7.10 11.73 10.82
C ALA A 161 -6.84 11.99 9.33
N VAL A 162 -5.64 11.71 8.82
CA VAL A 162 -5.31 11.79 7.39
C VAL A 162 -6.18 10.82 6.59
N GLY A 163 -6.37 9.61 7.07
CA GLY A 163 -7.27 8.63 6.45
C GLY A 163 -8.71 9.14 6.32
N LEU A 164 -9.25 9.82 7.33
CA LEU A 164 -10.57 10.44 7.27
C LEU A 164 -10.63 11.59 6.25
N VAL A 165 -9.58 12.41 6.15
CA VAL A 165 -9.48 13.46 5.12
C VAL A 165 -9.46 12.84 3.72
N LEU A 166 -8.68 11.78 3.51
CA LEU A 166 -8.63 11.06 2.24
C LEU A 166 -9.98 10.40 1.88
N LEU A 167 -10.72 9.90 2.89
CA LEU A 167 -12.07 9.38 2.70
C LEU A 167 -13.00 10.47 2.16
N VAL A 168 -13.04 11.64 2.81
CA VAL A 168 -13.85 12.76 2.38
C VAL A 168 -13.46 13.23 0.98
N ALA A 169 -12.16 13.35 0.70
CA ALA A 169 -11.65 13.68 -0.62
C ALA A 169 -12.07 12.63 -1.68
N GLY A 170 -12.05 11.34 -1.32
CA GLY A 170 -12.49 10.25 -2.18
C GLY A 170 -13.97 10.29 -2.52
N VAL A 171 -14.83 10.73 -1.57
CA VAL A 171 -16.26 10.92 -1.84
C VAL A 171 -16.50 12.08 -2.81
N ALA A 172 -15.73 13.15 -2.71
CA ALA A 172 -15.84 14.33 -3.55
C ALA A 172 -15.16 14.19 -4.93
N ALA A 173 -14.29 13.20 -5.12
CA ALA A 173 -13.49 13.03 -6.31
C ALA A 173 -14.23 12.31 -7.46
N GLU A 174 -13.74 12.48 -8.70
CA GLU A 174 -14.17 11.70 -9.86
C GLU A 174 -13.97 10.17 -9.61
N PRO A 175 -14.74 9.29 -10.27
CA PRO A 175 -14.75 7.85 -9.96
C PRO A 175 -13.37 7.16 -9.97
N VAL A 176 -12.49 7.54 -10.91
CA VAL A 176 -11.19 6.90 -11.09
C VAL A 176 -10.19 7.27 -9.98
N PRO A 177 -9.91 8.56 -9.68
CA PRO A 177 -9.09 8.94 -8.53
C PRO A 177 -9.74 8.55 -7.19
N ALA A 178 -11.08 8.59 -7.09
CA ALA A 178 -11.80 8.20 -5.88
C ALA A 178 -11.47 6.78 -5.42
N PHE A 179 -11.32 5.82 -6.33
CA PHE A 179 -10.95 4.44 -5.96
C PHE A 179 -9.65 4.41 -5.15
N TRP A 180 -8.60 5.07 -5.65
CA TRP A 180 -7.29 5.07 -4.99
C TRP A 180 -7.26 5.90 -3.70
N LEU A 181 -8.02 6.99 -3.64
CA LEU A 181 -8.22 7.76 -2.41
C LEU A 181 -8.90 6.92 -1.32
N HIS A 182 -9.92 6.13 -1.69
CA HIS A 182 -10.57 5.21 -0.76
C HIS A 182 -9.64 4.08 -0.31
N VAL A 183 -8.80 3.53 -1.20
CA VAL A 183 -7.77 2.55 -0.84
C VAL A 183 -6.81 3.15 0.18
N SER A 184 -6.27 4.34 -0.10
CA SER A 184 -5.36 5.04 0.80
C SER A 184 -6.01 5.37 2.15
N ALA A 185 -7.27 5.85 2.13
CA ALA A 185 -8.05 6.12 3.33
C ALA A 185 -8.23 4.88 4.19
N GLY A 186 -8.64 3.78 3.57
CA GLY A 186 -8.86 2.51 4.28
C GLY A 186 -7.56 1.94 4.87
N LEU A 187 -6.45 2.02 4.12
CA LEU A 187 -5.14 1.60 4.64
C LEU A 187 -4.68 2.47 5.81
N ALA A 188 -4.83 3.80 5.72
CA ALA A 188 -4.45 4.72 6.79
C ALA A 188 -5.31 4.50 8.04
N ILE A 189 -6.64 4.46 7.91
CA ILE A 189 -7.55 4.22 9.06
C ILE A 189 -7.30 2.83 9.64
N GLY A 190 -7.23 1.80 8.80
CA GLY A 190 -7.00 0.42 9.24
C GLY A 190 -5.64 0.25 9.93
N GLY A 191 -4.57 0.81 9.36
CA GLY A 191 -3.23 0.76 9.96
C GLY A 191 -3.16 1.50 11.30
N GLY A 192 -3.78 2.69 11.39
CA GLY A 192 -3.86 3.43 12.65
C GLY A 192 -4.68 2.71 13.72
N LEU A 193 -5.77 2.03 13.34
CA LEU A 193 -6.55 1.22 14.26
C LEU A 193 -5.78 -0.02 14.72
N LEU A 194 -5.07 -0.70 13.80
CA LEU A 194 -4.22 -1.84 14.13
C LEU A 194 -3.12 -1.47 15.14
N TRP A 195 -2.58 -0.25 15.08
CA TRP A 195 -1.62 0.21 16.08
C TRP A 195 -2.18 0.17 17.50
N PHE A 196 -3.47 0.49 17.68
CA PHE A 196 -4.11 0.48 19.00
C PHE A 196 -4.70 -0.87 19.40
N PHE A 197 -5.01 -1.72 18.42
CA PHE A 197 -5.78 -2.95 18.63
C PHE A 197 -5.03 -4.15 18.03
N HIS A 198 -3.93 -4.58 18.68
CA HIS A 198 -3.18 -5.75 18.21
C HIS A 198 -2.63 -6.65 19.34
N ASP A 199 -2.68 -6.20 20.62
CA ASP A 199 -2.01 -6.90 21.72
C ASP A 199 -2.86 -8.02 22.31
N SER A 200 -4.18 -7.90 22.29
CA SER A 200 -5.09 -8.82 22.98
C SER A 200 -6.07 -9.51 22.05
N THR A 201 -6.63 -10.64 22.52
CA THR A 201 -7.73 -11.33 21.82
C THR A 201 -8.93 -10.41 21.57
N PHE A 202 -9.22 -9.53 22.54
CA PHE A 202 -10.30 -8.56 22.41
C PHE A 202 -10.02 -7.57 21.26
N ASP A 203 -8.78 -7.12 21.12
CA ASP A 203 -8.39 -6.18 20.07
C ASP A 203 -8.60 -6.77 18.67
N TRP A 204 -8.26 -8.05 18.49
CA TRP A 204 -8.51 -8.74 17.22
C TRP A 204 -10.00 -8.92 16.91
N ILE A 205 -10.85 -9.06 17.93
CA ILE A 205 -12.30 -9.04 17.74
C ILE A 205 -12.73 -7.63 17.26
N VAL A 206 -12.17 -6.57 17.84
CA VAL A 206 -12.44 -5.18 17.37
C VAL A 206 -12.01 -5.01 15.90
N ILE A 207 -10.83 -5.51 15.50
CA ILE A 207 -10.39 -5.48 14.10
C ILE A 207 -11.35 -6.24 13.17
N ALA A 208 -11.87 -7.39 13.60
CA ALA A 208 -12.89 -8.11 12.82
C ALA A 208 -14.16 -7.28 12.63
N ILE A 209 -14.63 -6.61 13.70
CA ILE A 209 -15.82 -5.73 13.65
C ILE A 209 -15.56 -4.54 12.71
N VAL A 210 -14.37 -3.93 12.78
CA VAL A 210 -13.96 -2.86 11.86
C VAL A 210 -13.91 -3.39 10.42
N GLY A 211 -13.40 -4.61 10.19
CA GLY A 211 -13.43 -5.27 8.88
C GLY A 211 -14.85 -5.41 8.34
N LEU A 212 -15.80 -5.86 9.16
CA LEU A 212 -17.21 -5.92 8.79
C LEU A 212 -17.81 -4.53 8.50
N ALA A 213 -17.44 -3.52 9.28
CA ALA A 213 -17.87 -2.13 9.04
C ALA A 213 -17.35 -1.61 7.69
N TYR A 214 -16.12 -1.96 7.32
CA TYR A 214 -15.54 -1.63 6.01
C TYR A 214 -16.33 -2.31 4.87
N VAL A 215 -16.66 -3.59 5.02
CA VAL A 215 -17.50 -4.29 4.03
C VAL A 215 -18.86 -3.60 3.89
N ALA A 216 -19.51 -3.26 5.00
CA ALA A 216 -20.80 -2.54 5.01
C ALA A 216 -20.68 -1.14 4.37
N LEU A 217 -19.59 -0.43 4.63
CA LEU A 217 -19.30 0.87 4.02
C LEU A 217 -19.08 0.72 2.51
N GLY A 218 -18.33 -0.31 2.09
CA GLY A 218 -18.10 -0.64 0.69
C GLY A 218 -19.39 -0.93 -0.06
N ASP A 219 -20.32 -1.67 0.56
CA ASP A 219 -21.63 -1.93 0.00
C ASP A 219 -22.47 -0.64 -0.14
N ARG A 220 -22.44 0.24 0.86
CA ARG A 220 -23.17 1.52 0.83
C ARG A 220 -22.62 2.50 -0.19
N LEU A 221 -21.30 2.62 -0.26
CA LEU A 221 -20.61 3.56 -1.17
C LEU A 221 -20.44 3.00 -2.59
N LEU A 222 -20.83 1.74 -2.83
CA LEU A 222 -20.60 1.02 -4.09
C LEU A 222 -19.11 1.00 -4.48
N ARG A 223 -18.22 0.81 -3.49
CA ARG A 223 -16.77 0.84 -3.66
C ARG A 223 -16.14 -0.47 -3.21
N SER A 224 -15.72 -1.28 -4.16
CA SER A 224 -15.06 -2.57 -3.91
C SER A 224 -13.79 -2.46 -3.06
N SER A 225 -13.09 -1.31 -3.10
CA SER A 225 -11.89 -1.09 -2.28
C SER A 225 -12.14 -1.30 -0.79
N TRP A 226 -13.25 -0.80 -0.26
CA TRP A 226 -13.62 -0.98 1.15
C TRP A 226 -13.98 -2.42 1.49
N VAL A 227 -14.62 -3.13 0.55
CA VAL A 227 -14.94 -4.55 0.71
C VAL A 227 -13.65 -5.37 0.77
N VAL A 228 -12.69 -5.11 -0.11
CA VAL A 228 -11.40 -5.81 -0.14
C VAL A 228 -10.60 -5.54 1.14
N LEU A 229 -10.52 -4.28 1.58
CA LEU A 229 -9.80 -3.93 2.81
C LEU A 229 -10.48 -4.50 4.06
N GLY A 230 -11.81 -4.52 4.09
CA GLY A 230 -12.56 -5.15 5.17
C GLY A 230 -12.35 -6.66 5.23
N ALA A 231 -12.40 -7.33 4.08
CA ALA A 231 -12.09 -8.75 3.98
C ALA A 231 -10.64 -9.05 4.41
N TRP A 232 -9.70 -8.17 4.06
CA TRP A 232 -8.31 -8.26 4.52
C TRP A 232 -8.19 -8.19 6.04
N GLY A 233 -8.84 -7.21 6.70
CA GLY A 233 -8.85 -7.10 8.17
C GLY A 233 -9.46 -8.33 8.85
N MET A 234 -10.54 -8.89 8.32
CA MET A 234 -11.13 -10.13 8.82
C MET A 234 -10.19 -11.33 8.63
N LEU A 235 -9.46 -11.40 7.50
CA LEU A 235 -8.49 -12.45 7.25
C LEU A 235 -7.29 -12.37 8.21
N GLN A 236 -6.81 -11.17 8.53
CA GLN A 236 -5.78 -10.94 9.53
C GLN A 236 -6.23 -11.46 10.92
N THR A 237 -7.46 -11.14 11.30
CA THR A 237 -8.06 -11.66 12.54
C THR A 237 -8.14 -13.19 12.52
N ALA A 238 -8.56 -13.79 11.40
CA ALA A 238 -8.60 -15.24 11.26
C ALA A 238 -7.20 -15.86 11.40
N THR A 239 -6.17 -15.21 10.81
CA THR A 239 -4.77 -15.66 10.94
C THR A 239 -4.32 -15.64 12.40
N TYR A 240 -4.59 -14.55 13.14
CA TYR A 240 -4.28 -14.46 14.55
C TYR A 240 -4.93 -15.59 15.38
N PHE A 241 -6.23 -15.84 15.19
CA PHE A 241 -6.92 -16.90 15.92
C PHE A 241 -6.46 -18.30 15.49
N ALA A 242 -6.16 -18.49 14.22
CA ALA A 242 -5.62 -19.74 13.72
C ALA A 242 -4.24 -20.03 14.32
N ASP A 243 -3.37 -19.03 14.37
CA ASP A 243 -2.04 -19.13 15.00
C ASP A 243 -2.17 -19.38 16.50
N LYS A 244 -3.00 -18.61 17.19
CA LYS A 244 -3.23 -18.76 18.63
C LYS A 244 -3.75 -20.14 19.04
N TRP A 245 -4.49 -20.82 18.19
CA TRP A 245 -5.12 -22.11 18.50
C TRP A 245 -4.46 -23.31 17.81
N SER A 246 -3.57 -23.07 16.84
CA SER A 246 -2.83 -24.13 16.16
C SER A 246 -1.45 -23.65 15.73
N ASP A 247 -0.40 -24.30 16.15
CA ASP A 247 1.01 -23.98 15.80
C ASP A 247 1.33 -24.22 14.29
N VAL A 248 0.33 -24.47 13.46
CA VAL A 248 0.50 -24.91 12.05
C VAL A 248 0.56 -23.76 11.06
N VAL A 249 0.17 -22.55 11.44
CA VAL A 249 -0.10 -21.46 10.46
C VAL A 249 1.12 -20.62 10.10
N THR A 250 2.14 -20.60 10.94
CA THR A 250 3.35 -19.78 10.74
C THR A 250 4.15 -20.10 9.46
N GLY A 251 3.92 -21.25 8.81
CA GLY A 251 4.66 -21.67 7.60
C GLY A 251 3.91 -21.48 6.28
N PHE A 252 2.61 -21.20 6.28
CA PHE A 252 1.80 -21.38 5.07
C PHE A 252 1.52 -20.09 4.26
N PHE A 253 1.80 -18.89 4.77
CA PHE A 253 1.51 -17.65 4.07
C PHE A 253 2.73 -16.75 3.88
N PRO A 254 3.67 -17.05 2.94
CA PRO A 254 4.76 -16.14 2.61
C PRO A 254 4.26 -14.81 2.01
N PHE A 255 2.99 -14.72 1.60
CA PHE A 255 2.38 -13.50 1.06
C PHE A 255 2.26 -12.37 2.09
N PHE A 256 2.25 -12.67 3.40
CA PHE A 256 2.16 -11.66 4.45
C PHE A 256 3.49 -10.95 4.71
N TYR A 257 4.63 -11.52 4.30
CA TYR A 257 5.95 -10.87 4.39
C TYR A 257 6.15 -9.74 3.36
N PHE A 258 5.28 -9.60 2.36
CA PHE A 258 5.36 -8.50 1.38
C PHE A 258 4.87 -7.15 1.91
N PHE A 259 4.23 -7.11 3.09
CA PHE A 259 3.91 -5.88 3.78
C PHE A 259 4.71 -5.81 5.07
N PRO A 260 5.86 -5.10 5.11
CA PRO A 260 6.74 -5.03 6.29
C PRO A 260 6.12 -4.31 7.49
N PHE A 261 4.86 -3.87 7.40
CA PHE A 261 4.11 -3.30 8.51
C PHE A 261 3.31 -4.31 9.32
N VAL A 262 3.39 -5.61 9.00
CA VAL A 262 2.62 -6.64 9.67
C VAL A 262 3.55 -7.49 10.52
N PHE A 263 3.65 -7.09 11.78
CA PHE A 263 3.87 -7.91 12.99
C PHE A 263 5.06 -8.87 12.98
N SER A 264 6.12 -8.50 13.69
CA SER A 264 6.91 -9.49 14.42
C SER A 264 5.95 -10.14 15.44
N PHE A 265 5.50 -11.34 15.17
CA PHE A 265 4.92 -12.16 16.22
C PHE A 265 6.10 -12.50 17.16
N ASP A 266 6.00 -12.03 18.39
CA ASP A 266 6.99 -12.33 19.42
C ASP A 266 6.97 -13.85 19.62
N ASP A 267 8.11 -14.52 19.44
CA ASP A 267 8.29 -15.98 19.48
C ASP A 267 8.09 -16.60 20.89
N ASP A 268 7.53 -15.85 21.84
CA ASP A 268 7.37 -16.28 23.25
C ASP A 268 6.01 -16.95 23.52
N TYR A 269 5.57 -17.81 22.62
CA TYR A 269 4.44 -18.71 22.88
C TYR A 269 4.95 -20.06 23.40
N GLY A 270 5.07 -20.16 24.73
CA GLY A 270 5.37 -21.40 25.39
C GLY A 270 4.48 -22.57 24.96
N GLU A 271 5.01 -23.80 25.07
CA GLU A 271 4.40 -25.08 24.72
C GLU A 271 2.89 -25.15 25.01
N ARG A 272 2.07 -24.79 24.04
CA ARG A 272 0.62 -24.97 24.07
C ARG A 272 0.28 -26.20 23.26
N HIS A 273 -0.48 -27.11 23.85
CA HIS A 273 -1.03 -28.27 23.16
C HIS A 273 -1.92 -27.79 22.01
N ALA A 274 -1.36 -27.70 20.83
CA ALA A 274 -2.01 -27.19 19.64
C ALA A 274 -3.16 -28.13 19.24
N HIS A 275 -4.36 -27.58 19.17
CA HIS A 275 -5.48 -28.24 18.51
C HIS A 275 -5.27 -28.14 16.99
N ARG A 276 -4.63 -29.16 16.39
CA ARG A 276 -4.26 -29.20 14.95
C ARG A 276 -5.39 -28.81 13.98
N TRP A 277 -6.65 -28.99 14.38
CA TRP A 277 -7.83 -28.67 13.58
C TRP A 277 -8.34 -27.22 13.78
N ALA A 278 -7.87 -26.50 14.76
CA ALA A 278 -8.37 -25.16 15.06
C ALA A 278 -8.06 -24.17 13.93
N GLY A 279 -6.85 -24.17 13.38
CA GLY A 279 -6.47 -23.32 12.27
C GLY A 279 -7.35 -23.51 11.02
N PRO A 280 -7.42 -24.73 10.44
CA PRO A 280 -8.32 -24.99 9.32
C PRO A 280 -9.78 -24.63 9.61
N LEU A 281 -10.27 -24.86 10.83
CA LEU A 281 -11.64 -24.52 11.21
C LEU A 281 -11.89 -23.02 11.21
N VAL A 282 -10.95 -22.21 11.73
CA VAL A 282 -11.05 -20.74 11.72
C VAL A 282 -11.15 -20.22 10.28
N PHE A 283 -10.29 -20.68 9.39
CA PHE A 283 -10.33 -20.27 7.99
C PHE A 283 -11.62 -20.74 7.28
N ALA A 284 -12.08 -21.95 7.56
CA ALA A 284 -13.36 -22.44 7.03
C ALA A 284 -14.54 -21.58 7.48
N VAL A 285 -14.62 -21.26 8.77
CA VAL A 285 -15.66 -20.35 9.32
C VAL A 285 -15.56 -18.97 8.68
N THR A 286 -14.36 -18.38 8.56
CA THR A 286 -14.16 -17.08 7.92
C THR A 286 -14.60 -17.11 6.45
N GLY A 287 -14.26 -18.18 5.73
CA GLY A 287 -14.72 -18.39 4.34
C GLY A 287 -16.24 -18.48 4.24
N LEU A 288 -16.89 -19.22 5.14
CA LEU A 288 -18.36 -19.28 5.20
C LEU A 288 -18.99 -17.91 5.50
N VAL A 289 -18.39 -17.11 6.38
CA VAL A 289 -18.82 -15.73 6.65
C VAL A 289 -18.72 -14.88 5.40
N PHE A 290 -17.62 -14.97 4.63
CA PHE A 290 -17.50 -14.25 3.36
C PHE A 290 -18.57 -14.67 2.35
N ILE A 291 -18.82 -15.97 2.21
CA ILE A 291 -19.88 -16.48 1.32
C ILE A 291 -21.26 -15.96 1.77
N ALA A 292 -21.56 -16.01 3.07
CA ALA A 292 -22.82 -15.49 3.60
C ALA A 292 -23.01 -13.98 3.34
N ILE A 293 -21.97 -13.18 3.52
CA ILE A 293 -21.96 -11.75 3.20
C ILE A 293 -22.18 -11.53 1.69
N ALA A 294 -21.46 -12.26 0.84
CA ALA A 294 -21.60 -12.16 -0.61
C ALA A 294 -23.05 -12.49 -1.06
N LEU A 295 -23.63 -13.57 -0.55
CA LEU A 295 -25.01 -13.94 -0.83
C LEU A 295 -26.02 -12.90 -0.32
N TYR A 296 -25.77 -12.31 0.85
CA TYR A 296 -26.62 -11.27 1.39
C TYR A 296 -26.61 -10.01 0.51
N ILE A 297 -25.41 -9.57 0.07
CA ILE A 297 -25.26 -8.42 -0.85
C ILE A 297 -25.93 -8.72 -2.19
N ALA A 298 -25.71 -9.91 -2.76
CA ALA A 298 -26.30 -10.32 -4.03
C ALA A 298 -27.84 -10.34 -3.98
N ARG A 299 -28.44 -10.82 -2.88
CA ARG A 299 -29.90 -10.79 -2.70
C ARG A 299 -30.49 -9.40 -2.61
N ARG A 300 -29.74 -8.43 -2.06
CA ARG A 300 -30.19 -7.04 -1.97
C ARG A 300 -30.10 -6.27 -3.28
N ARG A 301 -29.25 -6.73 -4.20
CA ARG A 301 -28.94 -6.03 -5.46
C ARG A 301 -28.89 -6.99 -6.65
N PRO A 302 -30.01 -7.63 -6.99
CA PRO A 302 -30.07 -8.60 -8.09
C PRO A 302 -29.71 -7.97 -9.44
N ASP A 303 -29.91 -6.65 -9.61
CA ASP A 303 -29.67 -5.94 -10.88
C ASP A 303 -28.19 -5.63 -11.15
N VAL A 304 -27.32 -5.76 -10.14
CA VAL A 304 -25.90 -5.39 -10.23
C VAL A 304 -25.00 -6.60 -10.44
N ILE A 305 -25.41 -7.77 -10.01
CA ILE A 305 -24.65 -9.03 -10.11
C ILE A 305 -25.56 -10.09 -10.73
N PRO A 306 -25.42 -10.40 -12.03
CA PRO A 306 -26.13 -11.52 -12.62
C PRO A 306 -25.74 -12.82 -11.90
N ALA A 307 -26.72 -13.61 -11.52
CA ALA A 307 -26.50 -14.88 -10.79
C ALA A 307 -25.55 -15.88 -11.51
N ALA A 308 -25.32 -15.68 -12.81
CA ALA A 308 -24.38 -16.47 -13.63
C ALA A 308 -22.89 -16.15 -13.37
N GLU A 309 -22.55 -15.07 -12.66
CA GLU A 309 -21.16 -14.71 -12.33
C GLU A 309 -20.74 -15.18 -10.91
N LEU A 310 -21.65 -15.81 -10.18
CA LEU A 310 -21.43 -16.29 -8.80
C LEU A 310 -21.08 -17.79 -8.71
N ILE A 311 -21.03 -18.49 -9.82
CA ILE A 311 -20.66 -19.90 -9.97
C ILE A 311 -19.45 -19.97 -10.90
#